data_393d43df688f74114c1b590f425a5df1
#
_entry.id   393d43df688f74114c1b590f425a5df1
#
_cell.length_a   1.000
_cell.length_b   1.000
_cell.length_c   1.000
_cell.angle_alpha   90.00
_cell.angle_beta   90.00
_cell.angle_gamma   90.00
#
_symmetry.space_group_name_H-M   'P 1'
#
loop_
_entity.id
_entity.type
_entity.pdbx_description
1 polymer ?
#
loop_
_entity_poly.entity_id
_entity_poly.type
_entity_poly.pdbx_seq_one_letter_code
_entity_poly.pdbx_strand_id
1 'polypeptide(L)'
;MKPITAPDRNQLTIIRLAAAGCMAFAMVPFLTGCQSQQAASSAPVAVKMTAQPAIMAPDMPAAGQEVFTSPKAASAALLAAVEKQDHKTLHRIFGPEIKKLVTGDKVEDHRHFDAFVAHARQKFQLRQTSADTAVIHIGNKAWPFPIPIRKTTEGQWYFDTHAGLAEILARHIGADELETIKVCDAYVYAQRQYAATYHDGSDVLQYAQRMVSKPGTHDGLYWPPAANQPESPFGPLAAQAAAEGYTPGVHKNSHGPHPFHGYLFHILKKQGPAAPGGKYNYVINGNMIAGFGLVAFPDKYGASGVMTFIVNQQGKVYQKDLGPDTNKIAARMTRYNPDNTWTLVQE
;
A
#
# COMPACT_ATOMS: atom_id res chain seq x y z
N MET A 1 13.52 -42.03 -5.59
CA MET A 1 12.98 -40.78 -4.98
C MET A 1 14.05 -40.25 -4.04
N LYS A 2 14.73 -39.15 -4.45
CA LYS A 2 15.65 -38.42 -3.56
C LYS A 2 14.86 -37.39 -2.75
N PRO A 3 15.12 -37.21 -1.44
CA PRO A 3 14.42 -36.18 -0.67
C PRO A 3 14.86 -34.78 -1.13
N ILE A 4 13.89 -33.92 -1.35
CA ILE A 4 14.09 -32.49 -1.64
C ILE A 4 14.53 -31.85 -0.33
N THR A 5 15.80 -31.47 -0.26
CA THR A 5 16.37 -30.69 0.85
C THR A 5 15.72 -29.32 0.86
N ALA A 6 15.22 -28.91 2.03
CA ALA A 6 14.67 -27.57 2.24
C ALA A 6 15.73 -26.49 1.94
N PRO A 7 15.38 -25.39 1.25
CA PRO A 7 16.33 -24.33 0.96
C PRO A 7 16.78 -23.62 2.24
N ASP A 8 18.05 -23.29 2.25
CA ASP A 8 18.78 -22.65 3.35
C ASP A 8 18.11 -21.33 3.79
N ARG A 9 17.97 -21.12 5.09
CA ARG A 9 17.34 -19.93 5.70
C ARG A 9 17.99 -18.61 5.31
N ASN A 10 19.19 -18.64 4.74
CA ASN A 10 19.95 -17.47 4.34
C ASN A 10 19.53 -16.89 2.96
N GLN A 11 18.69 -17.56 2.19
CA GLN A 11 18.30 -17.11 0.85
C GLN A 11 17.17 -16.08 0.83
N LEU A 12 16.52 -15.80 1.96
CA LEU A 12 15.25 -15.08 2.01
C LEU A 12 15.36 -13.57 2.28
N THR A 13 16.58 -13.05 2.41
CA THR A 13 16.77 -11.74 3.06
C THR A 13 16.76 -10.50 2.14
N ILE A 14 16.66 -10.63 0.80
CA ILE A 14 17.04 -9.53 -0.11
C ILE A 14 15.85 -8.87 -0.83
N ILE A 15 14.66 -9.18 -0.50
CA ILE A 15 13.53 -9.17 -1.42
C ILE A 15 12.63 -7.94 -1.33
N ARG A 16 12.66 -7.14 -0.24
CA ARG A 16 11.90 -5.87 -0.15
C ARG A 16 12.44 -4.72 -1.01
N LEU A 17 13.55 -4.90 -1.70
CA LEU A 17 14.26 -3.84 -2.43
C LEU A 17 13.56 -3.33 -3.70
N ALA A 18 12.64 -4.11 -4.26
CA ALA A 18 12.06 -3.82 -5.58
C ALA A 18 10.60 -3.37 -5.58
N ALA A 19 9.83 -3.69 -4.53
CA ALA A 19 8.38 -3.48 -4.54
C ALA A 19 7.92 -2.03 -4.55
N ALA A 20 8.76 -1.11 -4.10
CA ALA A 20 8.41 0.30 -3.96
C ALA A 20 8.43 1.11 -5.28
N GLY A 21 8.51 0.48 -6.43
CA GLY A 21 8.75 1.20 -7.68
C GLY A 21 7.96 0.78 -8.92
N CYS A 22 7.11 -0.22 -8.86
CA CYS A 22 6.52 -0.84 -10.05
C CYS A 22 5.01 -0.64 -10.25
N MET A 23 4.39 0.41 -9.75
CA MET A 23 3.04 0.75 -10.19
C MET A 23 3.09 1.55 -11.48
N ALA A 24 2.82 0.87 -12.58
CA ALA A 24 2.65 1.46 -13.90
C ALA A 24 1.27 2.14 -13.99
N PHE A 25 1.25 3.46 -14.04
CA PHE A 25 0.08 4.18 -14.54
C PHE A 25 -0.04 3.91 -16.04
N ALA A 26 -1.03 3.13 -16.45
CA ALA A 26 -1.50 3.08 -17.81
C ALA A 26 -2.37 4.33 -18.06
N MET A 27 -1.80 5.38 -18.64
CA MET A 27 -2.58 6.48 -19.21
C MET A 27 -3.23 6.00 -20.51
N VAL A 28 -4.54 5.98 -20.55
CA VAL A 28 -5.33 5.92 -21.77
C VAL A 28 -5.45 7.35 -22.31
N PRO A 29 -5.08 7.63 -23.57
CA PRO A 29 -5.27 8.95 -24.14
C PRO A 29 -6.73 9.13 -24.58
N PHE A 30 -7.45 10.06 -23.99
CA PHE A 30 -8.68 10.61 -24.58
C PHE A 30 -8.32 11.78 -25.48
N LEU A 31 -8.71 11.68 -26.74
CA LEU A 31 -8.56 12.71 -27.78
C LEU A 31 -9.73 13.69 -27.73
N THR A 32 -9.35 14.97 -27.79
CA THR A 32 -9.95 16.13 -28.42
C THR A 32 -11.30 16.69 -28.00
N GLY A 33 -11.22 17.96 -27.62
CA GLY A 33 -12.29 18.93 -27.64
C GLY A 33 -11.76 20.31 -27.21
N CYS A 34 -11.36 21.17 -28.21
CA CYS A 34 -10.96 22.54 -27.98
C CYS A 34 -12.12 23.38 -27.43
N GLN A 35 -11.90 24.08 -26.32
CA GLN A 35 -12.46 25.42 -26.07
C GLN A 35 -11.52 26.16 -25.11
N SER A 36 -11.09 27.33 -25.59
CA SER A 36 -10.23 28.29 -24.91
C SER A 36 -10.96 28.99 -23.76
N GLN A 37 -10.49 28.81 -22.53
CA GLN A 37 -10.71 29.75 -21.43
C GLN A 37 -9.42 29.93 -20.65
N GLN A 38 -9.10 31.18 -20.37
CA GLN A 38 -7.90 31.68 -19.75
C GLN A 38 -7.62 30.98 -18.39
N ALA A 39 -6.46 30.39 -18.29
CA ALA A 39 -5.96 29.77 -17.07
C ALA A 39 -5.44 30.85 -16.12
N ALA A 40 -6.08 30.98 -14.97
CA ALA A 40 -5.45 31.55 -13.79
C ALA A 40 -4.42 30.55 -13.29
N SER A 41 -3.15 30.95 -13.29
CA SER A 41 -2.00 30.18 -12.79
C SER A 41 -2.16 29.98 -11.28
N SER A 42 -2.58 28.79 -10.87
CA SER A 42 -2.41 28.31 -9.50
C SER A 42 -1.21 27.36 -9.49
N ALA A 43 -0.13 27.78 -8.86
CA ALA A 43 1.03 26.96 -8.61
C ALA A 43 0.62 25.71 -7.80
N PRO A 44 1.26 24.53 -8.04
CA PRO A 44 0.97 23.34 -7.26
C PRO A 44 1.39 23.58 -5.81
N VAL A 45 0.42 23.48 -4.90
CA VAL A 45 0.67 23.47 -3.46
C VAL A 45 1.38 22.14 -3.16
N ALA A 46 2.69 22.21 -2.94
CA ALA A 46 3.46 21.09 -2.44
C ALA A 46 2.85 20.65 -1.10
N VAL A 47 2.33 19.43 -1.06
CA VAL A 47 1.94 18.77 0.20
C VAL A 47 3.20 18.75 1.06
N LYS A 48 3.23 19.58 2.11
CA LYS A 48 4.23 19.47 3.17
C LYS A 48 3.98 18.15 3.87
N MET A 49 4.67 17.10 3.42
CA MET A 49 4.92 15.94 4.26
C MET A 49 5.67 16.49 5.49
N THR A 50 5.01 16.48 6.63
CA THR A 50 5.69 16.68 7.92
C THR A 50 6.67 15.52 8.04
N ALA A 51 7.93 15.81 7.74
CA ALA A 51 9.00 14.85 7.91
C ALA A 51 8.95 14.35 9.36
N GLN A 52 8.69 13.07 9.53
CA GLN A 52 8.95 12.36 10.76
C GLN A 52 10.40 12.69 11.19
N PRO A 53 10.70 12.96 12.47
CA PRO A 53 12.06 13.29 12.87
C PRO A 53 12.97 12.16 12.38
N ALA A 54 13.89 12.50 11.49
CA ALA A 54 14.92 11.58 11.04
C ALA A 54 15.65 11.10 12.29
N ILE A 55 15.48 9.83 12.64
CA ILE A 55 16.38 9.17 13.57
C ILE A 55 17.72 9.24 12.85
N MET A 56 18.61 10.14 13.34
CA MET A 56 19.94 10.27 12.78
C MET A 56 20.64 8.91 12.90
N ALA A 57 20.74 8.23 11.78
CA ALA A 57 21.53 7.01 11.68
C ALA A 57 22.99 7.37 11.94
N PRO A 58 23.76 6.50 12.58
CA PRO A 58 25.19 6.69 12.67
C PRO A 58 25.76 6.82 11.25
N ASP A 59 26.57 7.85 10.98
CA ASP A 59 27.26 8.09 9.71
C ASP A 59 28.37 7.04 9.45
N MET A 60 28.15 5.80 9.89
CA MET A 60 29.11 4.72 9.85
C MET A 60 28.47 3.41 9.37
N PRO A 61 29.20 2.61 8.59
CA PRO A 61 28.74 1.27 8.20
C PRO A 61 28.55 0.37 9.42
N ALA A 62 27.60 -0.54 9.33
CA ALA A 62 27.38 -1.55 10.37
C ALA A 62 28.61 -2.49 10.50
N ALA A 63 28.79 -3.09 11.66
CA ALA A 63 29.89 -4.03 11.89
C ALA A 63 29.86 -5.16 10.86
N GLY A 64 30.96 -5.36 10.13
CA GLY A 64 31.10 -6.36 9.07
C GLY A 64 30.44 -6.01 7.73
N GLN A 65 29.93 -4.79 7.59
CA GLN A 65 29.44 -4.30 6.31
C GLN A 65 30.60 -3.93 5.39
N GLU A 66 30.44 -4.20 4.10
CA GLU A 66 31.46 -3.91 3.09
C GLU A 66 31.53 -2.41 2.81
N VAL A 67 32.75 -1.89 2.75
CA VAL A 67 33.05 -0.49 2.39
C VAL A 67 33.83 -0.42 1.09
N PHE A 68 33.69 0.69 0.36
CA PHE A 68 34.21 0.86 -0.99
C PHE A 68 35.04 2.13 -1.11
N THR A 69 35.98 2.14 -2.05
CA THR A 69 36.83 3.32 -2.33
C THR A 69 36.09 4.43 -3.07
N SER A 70 34.95 4.13 -3.70
CA SER A 70 34.15 5.10 -4.45
C SER A 70 32.70 4.63 -4.59
N PRO A 71 31.75 5.55 -4.84
CA PRO A 71 30.37 5.16 -5.10
C PRO A 71 30.24 4.34 -6.39
N LYS A 72 31.15 4.53 -7.35
CA LYS A 72 31.21 3.71 -8.57
C LYS A 72 31.59 2.26 -8.27
N ALA A 73 32.55 2.04 -7.37
CA ALA A 73 32.94 0.70 -6.95
C ALA A 73 31.79 0.01 -6.19
N ALA A 74 31.11 0.70 -5.29
CA ALA A 74 29.94 0.21 -4.59
C ALA A 74 28.81 -0.19 -5.56
N SER A 75 28.50 0.69 -6.52
CA SER A 75 27.48 0.45 -7.53
C SER A 75 27.80 -0.77 -8.41
N ALA A 76 29.06 -0.92 -8.84
CA ALA A 76 29.51 -2.06 -9.63
C ALA A 76 29.43 -3.39 -8.83
N ALA A 77 29.82 -3.37 -7.56
CA ALA A 77 29.73 -4.54 -6.68
C ALA A 77 28.28 -5.01 -6.49
N LEU A 78 27.36 -4.05 -6.29
CA LEU A 78 25.92 -4.36 -6.18
C LEU A 78 25.41 -4.98 -7.48
N LEU A 79 25.69 -4.37 -8.63
CA LEU A 79 25.21 -4.89 -9.93
C LEU A 79 25.71 -6.32 -10.16
N ALA A 80 27.00 -6.57 -9.94
CA ALA A 80 27.59 -7.89 -10.11
C ALA A 80 26.98 -8.94 -9.18
N ALA A 81 26.68 -8.57 -7.92
CA ALA A 81 26.03 -9.46 -6.96
C ALA A 81 24.56 -9.76 -7.34
N VAL A 82 23.85 -8.76 -7.84
CA VAL A 82 22.45 -8.89 -8.30
C VAL A 82 22.36 -9.78 -9.54
N GLU A 83 23.23 -9.56 -10.55
CA GLU A 83 23.26 -10.37 -11.78
C GLU A 83 23.55 -11.85 -11.52
N LYS A 84 24.41 -12.12 -10.55
CA LYS A 84 24.79 -13.49 -10.12
C LYS A 84 23.86 -14.07 -9.08
N GLN A 85 22.92 -13.30 -8.55
CA GLN A 85 22.06 -13.65 -7.41
C GLN A 85 22.91 -14.12 -6.20
N ASP A 86 24.07 -13.46 -5.99
CA ASP A 86 24.98 -13.78 -4.91
C ASP A 86 24.52 -13.16 -3.58
N HIS A 87 23.65 -13.89 -2.91
CA HIS A 87 23.08 -13.48 -1.63
C HIS A 87 24.13 -13.22 -0.54
N LYS A 88 25.25 -13.96 -0.54
CA LYS A 88 26.32 -13.74 0.45
C LYS A 88 26.98 -12.38 0.26
N THR A 89 27.28 -12.03 -0.98
CA THR A 89 27.83 -10.70 -1.30
C THR A 89 26.82 -9.60 -1.01
N LEU A 90 25.53 -9.78 -1.35
CA LEU A 90 24.50 -8.83 -0.99
C LEU A 90 24.37 -8.62 0.53
N HIS A 91 24.51 -9.69 1.33
CA HIS A 91 24.57 -9.56 2.79
C HIS A 91 25.78 -8.75 3.29
N ARG A 92 26.94 -8.88 2.65
CA ARG A 92 28.10 -8.05 3.02
C ARG A 92 27.90 -6.59 2.63
N ILE A 93 27.39 -6.34 1.41
CA ILE A 93 27.11 -4.99 0.89
C ILE A 93 26.15 -4.22 1.80
N PHE A 94 25.01 -4.84 2.17
CA PHE A 94 23.97 -4.17 2.95
C PHE A 94 24.12 -4.34 4.47
N GLY A 95 25.03 -5.22 4.92
CA GLY A 95 25.23 -5.48 6.34
C GLY A 95 24.07 -6.24 7.01
N PRO A 96 24.12 -6.39 8.36
CA PRO A 96 23.19 -7.26 9.09
C PRO A 96 21.73 -6.77 9.07
N GLU A 97 21.50 -5.49 8.84
CA GLU A 97 20.14 -4.92 8.79
C GLU A 97 19.32 -5.36 7.58
N ILE A 98 19.97 -5.89 6.54
CA ILE A 98 19.27 -6.45 5.36
C ILE A 98 18.19 -7.48 5.74
N LYS A 99 18.34 -8.16 6.88
CA LYS A 99 17.33 -9.09 7.40
C LYS A 99 15.98 -8.44 7.70
N LYS A 100 15.94 -7.13 7.91
CA LYS A 100 14.73 -6.37 8.15
C LYS A 100 13.95 -6.07 6.85
N LEU A 101 14.58 -6.31 5.69
CA LEU A 101 13.96 -6.13 4.38
C LEU A 101 13.04 -7.27 3.96
N VAL A 102 13.02 -8.38 4.69
CA VAL A 102 12.21 -9.56 4.39
C VAL A 102 10.81 -9.41 4.98
N THR A 103 9.76 -9.69 4.17
CA THR A 103 8.37 -9.64 4.63
C THR A 103 8.00 -10.86 5.47
N GLY A 104 8.69 -11.98 5.25
CA GLY A 104 8.33 -13.30 5.76
C GLY A 104 7.43 -14.10 4.82
N ASP A 105 6.86 -13.47 3.79
CA ASP A 105 6.22 -14.13 2.66
C ASP A 105 7.26 -14.46 1.58
N LYS A 106 7.61 -15.75 1.47
CA LYS A 106 8.66 -16.21 0.56
C LYS A 106 8.33 -16.00 -0.91
N VAL A 107 7.05 -16.08 -1.27
CA VAL A 107 6.59 -15.98 -2.66
C VAL A 107 6.64 -14.52 -3.09
N GLU A 108 6.13 -13.63 -2.27
CA GLU A 108 6.19 -12.19 -2.50
C GLU A 108 7.63 -11.71 -2.51
N ASP A 109 8.38 -12.11 -1.53
CA ASP A 109 9.79 -11.81 -1.42
C ASP A 109 10.55 -12.20 -2.71
N HIS A 110 10.39 -13.40 -3.23
CA HIS A 110 11.05 -13.87 -4.45
C HIS A 110 10.61 -13.08 -5.68
N ARG A 111 9.32 -12.82 -5.84
CA ARG A 111 8.77 -12.02 -6.93
C ARG A 111 9.37 -10.61 -6.97
N HIS A 112 9.51 -9.98 -5.82
CA HIS A 112 10.11 -8.65 -5.71
C HIS A 112 11.59 -8.63 -6.08
N PHE A 113 12.33 -9.65 -5.65
CA PHE A 113 13.74 -9.78 -6.02
C PHE A 113 13.92 -9.99 -7.53
N ASP A 114 13.14 -10.86 -8.14
CA ASP A 114 13.18 -11.10 -9.57
C ASP A 114 12.82 -9.85 -10.38
N ALA A 115 11.82 -9.08 -9.93
CA ALA A 115 11.48 -7.80 -10.55
C ALA A 115 12.64 -6.79 -10.43
N PHE A 116 13.31 -6.73 -9.26
CA PHE A 116 14.49 -5.89 -9.08
C PHE A 116 15.62 -6.29 -10.04
N VAL A 117 15.93 -7.58 -10.15
CA VAL A 117 16.95 -8.09 -11.10
C VAL A 117 16.60 -7.71 -12.54
N ALA A 118 15.34 -7.89 -12.93
CA ALA A 118 14.87 -7.55 -14.27
C ALA A 118 15.02 -6.06 -14.58
N HIS A 119 14.65 -5.18 -13.65
CA HIS A 119 14.82 -3.73 -13.81
C HIS A 119 16.28 -3.30 -13.77
N ALA A 120 17.11 -3.88 -12.92
CA ALA A 120 18.54 -3.60 -12.87
C ALA A 120 19.25 -3.93 -14.20
N ARG A 121 18.86 -5.01 -14.86
CA ARG A 121 19.34 -5.40 -16.19
C ARG A 121 18.91 -4.45 -17.31
N GLN A 122 17.74 -3.81 -17.19
CA GLN A 122 17.27 -2.84 -18.18
C GLN A 122 18.13 -1.56 -18.15
N LYS A 123 18.37 -1.03 -16.95
CA LYS A 123 19.16 0.18 -16.74
C LYS A 123 19.60 0.26 -15.29
N PHE A 124 20.89 0.60 -15.10
CA PHE A 124 21.49 0.75 -13.79
C PHE A 124 22.45 1.96 -13.82
N GLN A 125 22.02 3.07 -13.26
CA GLN A 125 22.74 4.34 -13.37
C GLN A 125 23.02 4.92 -11.98
N LEU A 126 24.28 5.18 -11.70
CA LEU A 126 24.70 5.92 -10.51
C LEU A 126 24.55 7.42 -10.76
N ARG A 127 23.92 8.13 -9.81
CA ARG A 127 23.87 9.59 -9.77
C ARG A 127 24.38 10.08 -8.41
N GLN A 128 25.34 10.97 -8.43
CA GLN A 128 25.79 11.65 -7.24
C GLN A 128 24.83 12.80 -6.93
N THR A 129 24.26 12.82 -5.72
CA THR A 129 23.28 13.82 -5.28
C THR A 129 23.91 14.90 -4.39
N SER A 130 25.06 14.58 -3.74
CA SER A 130 25.87 15.51 -2.96
C SER A 130 27.33 15.06 -2.95
N ALA A 131 28.23 15.81 -2.26
CA ALA A 131 29.64 15.43 -2.07
C ALA A 131 29.78 14.06 -1.38
N ASP A 132 28.80 13.70 -0.52
CA ASP A 132 28.87 12.54 0.37
C ASP A 132 27.73 11.53 0.14
N THR A 133 26.91 11.72 -0.91
CA THR A 133 25.77 10.85 -1.19
C THR A 133 25.63 10.59 -2.70
N ALA A 134 25.38 9.34 -3.03
CA ALA A 134 25.02 8.92 -4.37
C ALA A 134 23.83 7.96 -4.34
N VAL A 135 22.99 7.96 -5.38
CA VAL A 135 21.81 7.11 -5.52
C VAL A 135 21.86 6.38 -6.85
N ILE A 136 21.53 5.11 -6.83
CA ILE A 136 21.41 4.30 -8.03
C ILE A 136 19.97 4.45 -8.56
N HIS A 137 19.85 4.65 -9.89
CA HIS A 137 18.57 4.67 -10.58
C HIS A 137 18.45 3.41 -11.44
N ILE A 138 17.35 2.66 -11.29
CA ILE A 138 17.12 1.37 -11.95
C ILE A 138 15.93 1.41 -12.91
N GLY A 139 15.99 0.57 -13.93
CA GLY A 139 14.95 0.42 -14.95
C GLY A 139 14.81 1.61 -15.89
N ASN A 140 13.99 1.45 -16.92
CA ASN A 140 13.76 2.47 -17.95
C ASN A 140 13.10 3.74 -17.40
N LYS A 141 12.33 3.62 -16.30
CA LYS A 141 11.72 4.75 -15.59
C LYS A 141 12.68 5.47 -14.64
N ALA A 142 13.94 5.03 -14.56
CA ALA A 142 14.99 5.61 -13.71
C ALA A 142 14.56 5.72 -12.24
N TRP A 143 13.96 4.67 -11.68
CA TRP A 143 13.53 4.63 -10.28
C TRP A 143 14.71 4.72 -9.32
N PRO A 144 14.68 5.63 -8.35
CA PRO A 144 15.76 5.73 -7.37
C PRO A 144 15.74 4.52 -6.45
N PHE A 145 16.87 3.82 -6.39
CA PHE A 145 17.08 2.72 -5.46
C PHE A 145 17.00 3.24 -4.02
N PRO A 146 16.25 2.61 -3.12
CA PRO A 146 15.93 3.19 -1.82
C PRO A 146 17.11 3.27 -0.85
N ILE A 147 18.16 2.44 -1.03
CA ILE A 147 19.33 2.45 -0.16
C ILE A 147 20.40 3.34 -0.81
N PRO A 148 20.68 4.53 -0.24
CA PRO A 148 21.69 5.42 -0.76
C PRO A 148 23.10 4.89 -0.49
N ILE A 149 24.06 5.33 -1.30
CA ILE A 149 25.48 5.12 -1.05
C ILE A 149 25.99 6.39 -0.36
N ARG A 150 26.54 6.27 0.84
CA ARG A 150 27.05 7.37 1.65
C ARG A 150 28.55 7.27 1.90
N LYS A 151 29.17 8.42 2.11
CA LYS A 151 30.58 8.53 2.42
C LYS A 151 30.78 8.60 3.94
N THR A 152 31.72 7.81 4.45
CA THR A 152 32.13 7.85 5.84
C THR A 152 33.02 9.05 6.13
N THR A 153 33.25 9.40 7.38
CA THR A 153 34.22 10.42 7.81
C THR A 153 35.65 10.10 7.40
N GLU A 154 35.95 8.81 7.19
CA GLU A 154 37.26 8.30 6.74
C GLU A 154 37.41 8.33 5.20
N GLY A 155 36.36 8.79 4.48
CA GLY A 155 36.41 8.92 3.03
C GLY A 155 35.99 7.65 2.25
N GLN A 156 35.63 6.58 2.92
CA GLN A 156 35.11 5.34 2.31
C GLN A 156 33.62 5.48 2.00
N TRP A 157 33.09 4.60 1.16
CA TRP A 157 31.68 4.60 0.78
C TRP A 157 31.00 3.30 1.17
N TYR A 158 29.73 3.36 1.58
CA TYR A 158 28.92 2.20 1.98
C TYR A 158 27.45 2.40 1.62
N PHE A 159 26.69 1.33 1.58
CA PHE A 159 25.24 1.41 1.42
C PHE A 159 24.59 1.70 2.79
N ASP A 160 23.95 2.85 2.95
CA ASP A 160 23.22 3.20 4.18
C ASP A 160 21.89 2.44 4.24
N THR A 161 21.97 1.19 4.67
CA THR A 161 20.81 0.29 4.78
C THR A 161 19.79 0.80 5.79
N HIS A 162 20.23 1.50 6.84
CA HIS A 162 19.34 2.08 7.83
C HIS A 162 18.43 3.16 7.22
N ALA A 163 19.01 4.11 6.49
CA ALA A 163 18.25 5.11 5.75
C ALA A 163 17.36 4.47 4.67
N GLY A 164 17.88 3.42 4.01
CA GLY A 164 17.12 2.66 3.02
C GLY A 164 15.90 1.95 3.59
N LEU A 165 15.99 1.41 4.80
CA LEU A 165 14.84 0.78 5.48
C LEU A 165 13.70 1.78 5.74
N ALA A 166 14.03 2.98 6.19
CA ALA A 166 13.03 4.04 6.40
C ALA A 166 12.34 4.44 5.10
N GLU A 167 13.10 4.58 4.02
CA GLU A 167 12.58 4.90 2.68
C GLU A 167 11.70 3.78 2.12
N ILE A 168 12.09 2.51 2.28
CA ILE A 168 11.30 1.35 1.85
C ILE A 168 9.99 1.30 2.63
N LEU A 169 10.02 1.52 3.94
CA LEU A 169 8.81 1.56 4.76
C LEU A 169 7.89 2.70 4.35
N ALA A 170 8.42 3.90 4.11
CA ALA A 170 7.63 5.04 3.66
C ALA A 170 6.95 4.78 2.31
N ARG A 171 7.66 4.17 1.35
CA ARG A 171 7.08 3.78 0.05
C ARG A 171 6.02 2.69 0.17
N HIS A 172 6.24 1.71 1.05
CA HIS A 172 5.25 0.66 1.32
C HIS A 172 3.97 1.24 1.91
N ILE A 173 4.08 2.08 2.94
CA ILE A 173 2.95 2.80 3.52
C ILE A 173 2.21 3.61 2.44
N GLY A 174 2.93 4.38 1.63
CA GLY A 174 2.31 5.18 0.57
C GLY A 174 1.58 4.33 -0.48
N ALA A 175 2.12 3.17 -0.84
CA ALA A 175 1.46 2.25 -1.75
C ALA A 175 0.16 1.68 -1.16
N ASP A 176 0.21 1.21 0.09
CA ASP A 176 -0.96 0.67 0.80
C ASP A 176 -2.06 1.73 0.98
N GLU A 177 -1.69 2.99 1.28
CA GLU A 177 -2.62 4.11 1.37
C GLU A 177 -3.30 4.42 0.04
N LEU A 178 -2.55 4.44 -1.06
CA LEU A 178 -3.10 4.65 -2.40
C LEU A 178 -4.05 3.52 -2.83
N GLU A 179 -3.72 2.26 -2.56
CA GLU A 179 -4.63 1.14 -2.81
C GLU A 179 -5.88 1.22 -1.94
N THR A 180 -5.74 1.64 -0.68
CA THR A 180 -6.88 1.83 0.24
C THR A 180 -7.86 2.90 -0.26
N ILE A 181 -7.36 3.99 -0.85
CA ILE A 181 -8.21 5.01 -1.48
C ILE A 181 -9.02 4.40 -2.63
N LYS A 182 -8.39 3.59 -3.50
CA LYS A 182 -9.10 2.88 -4.58
C LYS A 182 -10.17 1.90 -4.03
N VAL A 183 -9.88 1.24 -2.92
CA VAL A 183 -10.88 0.38 -2.24
C VAL A 183 -12.06 1.21 -1.72
N CYS A 184 -11.82 2.42 -1.20
CA CYS A 184 -12.89 3.33 -0.80
C CYS A 184 -13.81 3.70 -1.98
N ASP A 185 -13.23 3.97 -3.16
CA ASP A 185 -13.99 4.28 -4.37
C ASP A 185 -14.75 3.05 -4.88
N ALA A 186 -14.09 1.89 -4.92
CA ALA A 186 -14.72 0.62 -5.28
C ALA A 186 -15.89 0.27 -4.33
N TYR A 187 -15.76 0.58 -3.04
CA TYR A 187 -16.84 0.40 -2.07
C TYR A 187 -18.06 1.26 -2.39
N VAL A 188 -17.86 2.52 -2.75
CA VAL A 188 -18.97 3.42 -3.14
C VAL A 188 -19.68 2.89 -4.38
N TYR A 189 -18.93 2.43 -5.37
CA TYR A 189 -19.48 1.84 -6.58
C TYR A 189 -20.25 0.55 -6.28
N ALA A 190 -19.67 -0.35 -5.51
CA ALA A 190 -20.28 -1.63 -5.14
C ALA A 190 -21.58 -1.44 -4.32
N GLN A 191 -21.63 -0.47 -3.43
CA GLN A 191 -22.84 -0.14 -2.67
C GLN A 191 -23.97 0.34 -3.58
N ARG A 192 -23.65 1.16 -4.60
CA ARG A 192 -24.64 1.59 -5.60
C ARG A 192 -25.15 0.44 -6.45
N GLN A 193 -24.26 -0.46 -6.88
CA GLN A 193 -24.66 -1.68 -7.60
C GLN A 193 -25.56 -2.58 -6.74
N TYR A 194 -25.18 -2.81 -5.49
CA TYR A 194 -25.95 -3.62 -4.56
C TYR A 194 -27.38 -3.07 -4.40
N ALA A 195 -27.50 -1.77 -4.18
CA ALA A 195 -28.82 -1.12 -3.97
C ALA A 195 -29.68 -1.03 -5.24
N ALA A 196 -29.16 -1.39 -6.41
CA ALA A 196 -29.93 -1.38 -7.65
C ALA A 196 -30.83 -2.64 -7.83
N THR A 197 -30.67 -3.66 -7.00
CA THR A 197 -31.42 -4.91 -7.07
C THR A 197 -31.93 -5.34 -5.69
N TYR A 198 -32.95 -6.20 -5.68
CA TYR A 198 -33.44 -6.83 -4.46
C TYR A 198 -32.57 -8.03 -4.10
N HIS A 199 -32.34 -8.26 -2.82
CA HIS A 199 -31.51 -9.37 -2.32
C HIS A 199 -32.26 -10.19 -1.27
N ASP A 200 -32.06 -11.51 -1.25
CA ASP A 200 -32.53 -12.46 -0.24
C ASP A 200 -34.05 -12.35 0.07
N GLY A 201 -34.87 -12.10 -0.95
CA GLY A 201 -36.30 -11.99 -0.82
C GLY A 201 -36.79 -10.70 -0.15
N SER A 202 -35.93 -9.71 0.05
CA SER A 202 -36.32 -8.38 0.49
C SER A 202 -37.10 -7.66 -0.61
N ASP A 203 -38.16 -6.96 -0.25
CA ASP A 203 -38.96 -6.07 -1.09
C ASP A 203 -38.48 -4.60 -1.01
N VAL A 204 -37.37 -4.36 -0.31
CA VAL A 204 -36.76 -3.02 -0.13
C VAL A 204 -35.39 -2.98 -0.81
N LEU A 205 -35.22 -2.03 -1.72
CA LEU A 205 -33.89 -1.66 -2.24
C LEU A 205 -33.08 -0.99 -1.14
N GLN A 206 -31.92 -1.57 -0.79
CA GLN A 206 -31.08 -1.12 0.31
C GLN A 206 -29.60 -1.30 0.00
N TYR A 207 -28.76 -0.58 0.71
CA TYR A 207 -27.31 -0.77 0.70
C TYR A 207 -26.90 -1.98 1.56
N ALA A 208 -25.78 -2.60 1.21
CA ALA A 208 -25.26 -3.74 1.96
C ALA A 208 -24.73 -3.30 3.34
N GLN A 209 -25.14 -3.99 4.37
CA GLN A 209 -24.70 -3.74 5.74
C GLN A 209 -23.47 -4.56 6.15
N ARG A 210 -22.91 -5.37 5.22
CA ARG A 210 -21.76 -6.24 5.39
C ARG A 210 -20.82 -6.14 4.22
N MET A 211 -19.53 -6.31 4.47
CA MET A 211 -18.55 -6.45 3.39
C MET A 211 -18.65 -7.84 2.73
N VAL A 212 -18.76 -8.89 3.55
CA VAL A 212 -18.89 -10.28 3.11
C VAL A 212 -20.23 -10.83 3.55
N SER A 213 -20.93 -11.47 2.62
CA SER A 213 -22.22 -12.13 2.89
C SER A 213 -22.05 -13.34 3.81
N LYS A 214 -23.09 -13.65 4.57
CA LYS A 214 -23.16 -14.94 5.25
C LYS A 214 -23.19 -16.08 4.23
N PRO A 215 -22.71 -17.27 4.58
CA PRO A 215 -22.82 -18.43 3.69
C PRO A 215 -24.27 -18.67 3.23
N GLY A 216 -24.47 -18.78 1.91
CA GLY A 216 -25.77 -19.04 1.32
C GLY A 216 -26.70 -17.82 1.20
N THR A 217 -26.22 -16.61 1.50
CA THR A 217 -26.99 -15.36 1.37
C THR A 217 -26.27 -14.35 0.48
N HIS A 218 -26.96 -13.25 0.10
CA HIS A 218 -26.41 -12.10 -0.62
C HIS A 218 -26.57 -10.83 0.23
N ASP A 219 -26.39 -10.92 1.59
CA ASP A 219 -26.58 -9.82 2.54
C ASP A 219 -25.35 -8.91 2.71
N GLY A 220 -24.34 -9.03 1.83
CA GLY A 220 -23.11 -8.25 1.80
C GLY A 220 -22.64 -7.92 0.40
N LEU A 221 -21.55 -7.17 0.26
CA LEU A 221 -20.98 -6.76 -1.03
C LEU A 221 -20.23 -7.87 -1.76
N TYR A 222 -19.79 -8.90 -1.04
CA TYR A 222 -19.09 -10.04 -1.60
C TYR A 222 -19.75 -11.35 -1.21
N TRP A 223 -19.96 -12.22 -2.20
CA TRP A 223 -20.24 -13.65 -2.05
C TRP A 223 -19.44 -14.43 -3.09
N PRO A 224 -19.06 -15.69 -2.80
CA PRO A 224 -18.31 -16.50 -3.75
C PRO A 224 -19.08 -16.71 -5.04
N PRO A 225 -18.41 -16.69 -6.20
CA PRO A 225 -19.06 -16.97 -7.48
C PRO A 225 -19.64 -18.40 -7.49
N ALA A 226 -20.86 -18.54 -7.99
CA ALA A 226 -21.52 -19.82 -8.18
C ALA A 226 -22.25 -19.86 -9.53
N ALA A 227 -22.41 -21.06 -10.09
CA ALA A 227 -23.12 -21.23 -11.36
C ALA A 227 -24.55 -20.70 -11.25
N ASN A 228 -24.98 -19.94 -12.25
CA ASN A 228 -26.32 -19.34 -12.34
C ASN A 228 -26.68 -18.32 -11.23
N GLN A 229 -25.67 -17.79 -10.53
CA GLN A 229 -25.87 -16.69 -9.59
C GLN A 229 -25.26 -15.38 -10.14
N PRO A 230 -25.83 -14.22 -9.77
CA PRO A 230 -25.24 -12.96 -10.15
C PRO A 230 -23.87 -12.78 -9.51
N GLU A 231 -22.97 -12.11 -10.20
CA GLU A 231 -21.68 -11.73 -9.66
C GLU A 231 -21.86 -10.75 -8.50
N SER A 232 -21.04 -10.91 -7.44
CA SER A 232 -21.10 -10.00 -6.30
C SER A 232 -20.50 -8.64 -6.67
N PRO A 233 -21.01 -7.50 -6.14
CA PRO A 233 -20.49 -6.18 -6.42
C PRO A 233 -18.99 -5.99 -6.14
N PHE A 234 -18.46 -6.72 -5.16
CA PHE A 234 -17.02 -6.80 -4.87
C PHE A 234 -16.30 -7.97 -5.57
N GLY A 235 -16.98 -8.71 -6.45
CA GLY A 235 -16.40 -9.81 -7.21
C GLY A 235 -15.12 -9.43 -7.96
N PRO A 236 -15.11 -8.34 -8.76
CA PRO A 236 -13.91 -7.88 -9.46
C PRO A 236 -12.74 -7.54 -8.52
N LEU A 237 -12.99 -6.84 -7.40
CA LEU A 237 -11.97 -6.52 -6.40
C LEU A 237 -11.45 -7.77 -5.69
N ALA A 238 -12.33 -8.71 -5.38
CA ALA A 238 -11.95 -9.99 -4.78
C ALA A 238 -11.13 -10.86 -5.73
N ALA A 239 -11.46 -10.85 -7.03
CA ALA A 239 -10.68 -11.53 -8.05
C ALA A 239 -9.28 -10.92 -8.21
N GLN A 240 -9.17 -9.59 -8.20
CA GLN A 240 -7.89 -8.89 -8.19
C GLN A 240 -7.08 -9.27 -6.94
N ALA A 241 -7.67 -9.21 -5.76
CA ALA A 241 -7.03 -9.59 -4.50
C ALA A 241 -6.53 -11.04 -4.54
N ALA A 242 -7.32 -11.97 -5.11
CA ALA A 242 -6.92 -13.36 -5.28
C ALA A 242 -5.74 -13.52 -6.24
N ALA A 243 -5.70 -12.74 -7.34
CA ALA A 243 -4.57 -12.73 -8.27
C ALA A 243 -3.29 -12.19 -7.63
N GLU A 244 -3.41 -11.32 -6.65
CA GLU A 244 -2.30 -10.78 -5.84
C GLU A 244 -1.89 -11.71 -4.68
N GLY A 245 -2.58 -12.86 -4.50
CA GLY A 245 -2.30 -13.85 -3.47
C GLY A 245 -3.11 -13.72 -2.17
N TYR A 246 -4.03 -12.75 -2.10
CA TYR A 246 -4.97 -12.65 -0.98
C TYR A 246 -6.11 -13.67 -1.14
N THR A 247 -6.53 -14.29 -0.04
CA THR A 247 -7.69 -15.21 -0.07
C THR A 247 -8.90 -14.50 0.53
N PRO A 248 -9.87 -14.05 -0.29
CA PRO A 248 -11.08 -13.42 0.24
C PRO A 248 -11.89 -14.41 1.10
N GLY A 249 -12.10 -14.05 2.36
CA GLY A 249 -13.13 -14.66 3.21
C GLY A 249 -12.85 -16.02 3.83
N VAL A 250 -11.71 -16.69 3.62
CA VAL A 250 -11.49 -18.04 4.17
C VAL A 250 -10.07 -18.24 4.71
N HIS A 251 -9.87 -17.93 5.97
CA HIS A 251 -8.85 -18.63 6.74
C HIS A 251 -9.49 -19.41 7.86
N LYS A 252 -9.48 -20.73 7.76
CA LYS A 252 -10.10 -21.67 8.72
C LYS A 252 -9.57 -21.57 10.15
N ASN A 253 -8.49 -20.81 10.40
CA ASN A 253 -7.77 -20.77 11.67
C ASN A 253 -7.47 -19.36 12.22
N SER A 254 -8.05 -18.26 11.67
CA SER A 254 -7.81 -16.93 12.20
C SER A 254 -9.08 -16.28 12.75
N HIS A 255 -8.99 -15.84 14.00
CA HIS A 255 -10.09 -15.21 14.75
C HIS A 255 -9.97 -13.68 14.62
N GLY A 256 -10.31 -13.08 13.45
CA GLY A 256 -10.30 -11.64 13.31
C GLY A 256 -10.47 -11.16 11.86
N PRO A 257 -10.69 -9.87 11.65
CA PRO A 257 -10.68 -9.27 10.31
C PRO A 257 -9.29 -9.38 9.70
N HIS A 258 -9.25 -9.71 8.39
CA HIS A 258 -8.00 -9.81 7.64
C HIS A 258 -7.70 -8.49 6.96
N PRO A 259 -6.47 -7.96 7.06
CA PRO A 259 -6.10 -6.78 6.34
C PRO A 259 -6.01 -7.05 4.83
N PHE A 260 -6.46 -6.09 4.03
CA PHE A 260 -6.24 -6.02 2.60
C PHE A 260 -5.37 -4.80 2.31
N HIS A 261 -4.24 -4.98 1.62
CA HIS A 261 -3.19 -3.97 1.49
C HIS A 261 -2.85 -3.29 2.82
N GLY A 262 -2.63 -4.09 3.87
CA GLY A 262 -2.29 -3.60 5.20
C GLY A 262 -3.40 -2.86 5.94
N TYR A 263 -4.63 -2.78 5.40
CA TYR A 263 -5.75 -2.03 5.96
C TYR A 263 -6.92 -2.91 6.37
N LEU A 264 -7.60 -2.48 7.44
CA LEU A 264 -8.87 -3.02 7.93
C LEU A 264 -10.01 -2.09 7.54
N PHE A 265 -11.19 -2.66 7.27
CA PHE A 265 -12.36 -1.93 6.77
C PHE A 265 -13.58 -2.19 7.64
N HIS A 266 -14.33 -1.11 7.94
CA HIS A 266 -15.53 -1.18 8.76
C HIS A 266 -16.65 -0.29 8.19
N ILE A 267 -17.86 -0.86 8.01
CA ILE A 267 -19.03 -0.13 7.51
C ILE A 267 -19.59 0.78 8.59
N LEU A 268 -19.75 2.07 8.28
CA LEU A 268 -20.36 3.07 9.13
C LEU A 268 -21.84 3.19 8.80
N LYS A 269 -22.71 3.03 9.81
CA LYS A 269 -24.17 3.02 9.66
C LYS A 269 -24.85 4.32 10.03
N LYS A 270 -24.08 5.38 10.24
CA LYS A 270 -24.55 6.72 10.65
C LYS A 270 -23.64 7.78 10.10
N GLN A 271 -24.12 9.03 10.05
CA GLN A 271 -23.25 10.19 9.93
C GLN A 271 -23.38 11.15 11.11
N GLY A 272 -22.36 11.98 11.29
CA GLY A 272 -22.28 12.99 12.33
C GLY A 272 -22.69 14.39 11.83
N PRO A 273 -22.65 15.38 12.73
CA PRO A 273 -23.10 16.74 12.40
C PRO A 273 -22.20 17.47 11.39
N ALA A 274 -20.94 17.11 11.28
CA ALA A 274 -20.01 17.74 10.31
C ALA A 274 -20.16 17.16 8.89
N ALA A 275 -20.89 16.06 8.74
CA ALA A 275 -21.17 15.51 7.41
C ALA A 275 -22.26 16.37 6.70
N PRO A 276 -22.20 16.49 5.35
CA PRO A 276 -23.27 17.14 4.58
C PRO A 276 -24.63 16.51 4.86
N GLY A 277 -25.64 17.32 5.13
CA GLY A 277 -26.97 16.88 5.55
C GLY A 277 -27.13 16.68 7.06
N GLY A 278 -26.07 16.88 7.87
CA GLY A 278 -26.11 16.82 9.31
C GLY A 278 -26.17 15.38 9.86
N LYS A 279 -26.55 15.24 11.12
CA LYS A 279 -26.53 13.97 11.85
C LYS A 279 -27.79 13.14 11.59
N TYR A 280 -27.64 11.92 11.04
CA TYR A 280 -28.74 10.93 10.93
C TYR A 280 -28.21 9.49 10.83
N ASN A 281 -29.14 8.52 10.96
CA ASN A 281 -28.84 7.10 10.80
C ASN A 281 -29.07 6.69 9.34
N TYR A 282 -28.19 5.86 8.80
CA TYR A 282 -28.35 5.25 7.48
C TYR A 282 -29.32 4.07 7.47
N VAL A 283 -29.49 3.41 8.62
CA VAL A 283 -30.39 2.28 8.79
C VAL A 283 -31.72 2.78 9.34
N ILE A 284 -32.81 2.52 8.61
CA ILE A 284 -34.20 2.85 8.95
C ILE A 284 -35.01 1.54 8.91
N ASN A 285 -35.69 1.20 9.99
CA ASN A 285 -36.48 -0.04 10.12
C ASN A 285 -35.67 -1.31 9.72
N GLY A 286 -34.40 -1.37 10.09
CA GLY A 286 -33.51 -2.50 9.78
C GLY A 286 -32.85 -2.44 8.42
N ASN A 287 -33.32 -1.60 7.49
CA ASN A 287 -32.82 -1.48 6.11
C ASN A 287 -31.89 -0.26 5.98
N MET A 288 -30.73 -0.44 5.35
CA MET A 288 -29.77 0.66 5.12
C MET A 288 -30.14 1.39 3.83
N ILE A 289 -31.04 2.36 3.93
CA ILE A 289 -31.65 3.08 2.79
C ILE A 289 -31.33 4.57 2.74
N ALA A 290 -30.85 5.17 3.83
CA ALA A 290 -30.61 6.61 3.89
C ALA A 290 -29.15 6.99 3.52
N GLY A 291 -28.33 6.04 3.25
CA GLY A 291 -26.91 6.23 2.91
C GLY A 291 -26.04 5.10 3.43
N PHE A 292 -24.73 5.27 3.28
CA PHE A 292 -23.71 4.35 3.76
C PHE A 292 -22.41 5.09 4.05
N GLY A 293 -21.52 4.46 4.79
CA GLY A 293 -20.17 4.96 5.02
C GLY A 293 -19.19 3.84 5.26
N LEU A 294 -17.91 4.14 5.10
CA LEU A 294 -16.79 3.24 5.37
C LEU A 294 -15.73 3.98 6.16
N VAL A 295 -15.07 3.29 7.06
CA VAL A 295 -13.76 3.65 7.59
C VAL A 295 -12.76 2.59 7.19
N ALA A 296 -11.60 3.02 6.70
CA ALA A 296 -10.43 2.19 6.42
C ALA A 296 -9.27 2.68 7.28
N PHE A 297 -8.59 1.77 7.98
CA PHE A 297 -7.51 2.12 8.90
C PHE A 297 -6.41 1.05 8.89
N PRO A 298 -5.13 1.42 9.13
CA PRO A 298 -4.03 0.48 9.05
C PRO A 298 -4.14 -0.61 10.13
N ASP A 299 -3.84 -1.86 9.78
CA ASP A 299 -3.72 -2.97 10.73
C ASP A 299 -2.61 -2.71 11.74
N LYS A 300 -1.51 -2.11 11.28
CA LYS A 300 -0.36 -1.71 12.11
C LYS A 300 0.05 -0.27 11.80
N TYR A 301 -0.36 0.66 12.68
CA TYR A 301 0.03 2.06 12.57
C TYR A 301 1.55 2.23 12.42
N GLY A 302 1.98 3.04 11.45
CA GLY A 302 3.39 3.28 11.14
C GLY A 302 4.14 2.12 10.48
N ALA A 303 3.46 1.02 10.16
CA ALA A 303 4.04 -0.12 9.46
C ALA A 303 3.27 -0.49 8.19
N SER A 304 1.94 -0.59 8.25
CA SER A 304 1.10 -0.82 7.08
C SER A 304 0.36 0.43 6.61
N GLY A 305 0.43 1.52 7.38
CA GLY A 305 -0.19 2.80 7.04
C GLY A 305 -0.09 3.78 8.20
N VAL A 306 -0.32 5.05 7.92
CA VAL A 306 -0.43 6.16 8.89
C VAL A 306 -1.83 6.74 8.85
N MET A 307 -2.36 6.99 7.65
CA MET A 307 -3.65 7.65 7.47
C MET A 307 -4.82 6.70 7.70
N THR A 308 -5.88 7.21 8.32
CA THR A 308 -7.21 6.60 8.36
C THR A 308 -8.07 7.31 7.34
N PHE A 309 -8.84 6.55 6.56
CA PHE A 309 -9.71 7.08 5.52
C PHE A 309 -11.18 6.87 5.88
N ILE A 310 -12.03 7.84 5.55
CA ILE A 310 -13.48 7.71 5.63
C ILE A 310 -14.12 8.16 4.32
N VAL A 311 -15.17 7.45 3.89
CA VAL A 311 -15.96 7.78 2.71
C VAL A 311 -17.44 7.51 2.96
N ASN A 312 -18.33 8.20 2.26
CA ASN A 312 -19.76 7.96 2.27
C ASN A 312 -20.35 7.95 0.84
N GLN A 313 -21.67 7.88 0.72
CA GLN A 313 -22.41 7.85 -0.55
C GLN A 313 -22.09 9.00 -1.52
N GLN A 314 -21.45 10.07 -1.05
CA GLN A 314 -21.02 11.20 -1.91
C GLN A 314 -19.72 10.87 -2.69
N GLY A 315 -18.98 9.82 -2.30
CA GLY A 315 -17.75 9.40 -2.95
C GLY A 315 -16.54 10.26 -2.62
N LYS A 316 -16.63 11.18 -1.64
CA LYS A 316 -15.48 11.98 -1.21
C LYS A 316 -14.72 11.27 -0.11
N VAL A 317 -13.48 10.91 -0.40
CA VAL A 317 -12.58 10.27 0.58
C VAL A 317 -11.90 11.35 1.42
N TYR A 318 -12.00 11.23 2.74
CA TYR A 318 -11.27 12.07 3.68
C TYR A 318 -10.26 11.25 4.43
N GLN A 319 -9.13 11.86 4.79
CA GLN A 319 -8.02 11.24 5.50
C GLN A 319 -7.67 11.99 6.78
N LYS A 320 -7.17 11.25 7.77
CA LYS A 320 -6.66 11.79 9.02
C LYS A 320 -5.67 10.83 9.66
N ASP A 321 -4.56 11.36 10.17
CA ASP A 321 -3.69 10.63 11.09
C ASP A 321 -4.33 10.64 12.49
N LEU A 322 -4.69 9.46 12.98
CA LEU A 322 -5.26 9.25 14.33
C LEU A 322 -4.18 8.91 15.37
N GLY A 323 -2.92 8.80 14.94
CA GLY A 323 -1.79 8.48 15.80
C GLY A 323 -1.69 7.00 16.21
N PRO A 324 -0.81 6.66 17.16
CA PRO A 324 -0.51 5.28 17.55
C PRO A 324 -1.72 4.46 18.04
N ASP A 325 -2.77 5.12 18.51
CA ASP A 325 -4.01 4.47 18.97
C ASP A 325 -5.06 4.27 17.86
N THR A 326 -4.67 4.44 16.59
CA THR A 326 -5.56 4.35 15.41
C THR A 326 -6.50 3.15 15.48
N ASN A 327 -5.99 1.96 15.73
CA ASN A 327 -6.81 0.74 15.78
C ASN A 327 -7.92 0.81 16.82
N LYS A 328 -7.64 1.33 18.02
CA LYS A 328 -8.64 1.47 19.09
C LYS A 328 -9.70 2.52 18.75
N ILE A 329 -9.28 3.61 18.13
CA ILE A 329 -10.15 4.74 17.76
C ILE A 329 -11.03 4.32 16.58
N ALA A 330 -10.43 3.85 15.49
CA ALA A 330 -11.12 3.53 14.25
C ALA A 330 -12.08 2.33 14.39
N ALA A 331 -11.70 1.26 15.12
CA ALA A 331 -12.58 0.12 15.39
C ALA A 331 -13.86 0.50 16.16
N ARG A 332 -13.84 1.60 16.91
CA ARG A 332 -15.01 2.13 17.65
C ARG A 332 -15.80 3.18 16.86
N MET A 333 -15.31 3.58 15.69
CA MET A 333 -16.04 4.52 14.85
C MET A 333 -17.36 3.93 14.39
N THR A 334 -18.45 4.65 14.61
CA THR A 334 -19.80 4.24 14.18
C THR A 334 -20.42 5.24 13.22
N ARG A 335 -19.74 6.38 12.96
CA ARG A 335 -20.27 7.52 12.18
C ARG A 335 -19.24 8.04 11.20
N TYR A 336 -19.68 8.30 9.99
CA TYR A 336 -18.98 9.17 9.05
C TYR A 336 -19.13 10.62 9.52
N ASN A 337 -18.03 11.29 9.87
CA ASN A 337 -18.06 12.67 10.39
C ASN A 337 -16.79 13.41 10.04
N PRO A 338 -16.63 13.89 8.80
CA PRO A 338 -15.46 14.64 8.37
C PRO A 338 -15.53 16.10 8.89
N ASP A 339 -15.13 16.31 10.15
CA ASP A 339 -14.96 17.63 10.71
C ASP A 339 -13.70 18.34 10.18
N ASN A 340 -13.40 19.54 10.68
CA ASN A 340 -12.28 20.34 10.22
C ASN A 340 -10.88 19.74 10.52
N THR A 341 -10.80 18.60 11.20
CA THR A 341 -9.56 17.86 11.45
C THR A 341 -9.27 16.78 10.39
N TRP A 342 -10.24 16.54 9.49
CA TRP A 342 -10.09 15.64 8.35
C TRP A 342 -9.74 16.44 7.09
N THR A 343 -8.85 15.90 6.29
CA THR A 343 -8.44 16.50 5.02
C THR A 343 -9.04 15.70 3.86
N LEU A 344 -9.63 16.40 2.89
CA LEU A 344 -10.10 15.77 1.64
C LEU A 344 -8.90 15.25 0.86
N VAL A 345 -8.96 13.99 0.44
CA VAL A 345 -7.98 13.40 -0.49
C VAL A 345 -8.17 14.10 -1.85
N GLN A 346 -7.07 14.59 -2.40
CA GLN A 346 -7.05 15.17 -3.75
C GLN A 346 -6.71 14.06 -4.75
N GLU A 347 -7.55 13.89 -5.77
CA GLU A 347 -7.32 13.01 -6.91
C GLU A 347 -6.27 13.59 -7.88
#